data_c57d3d2ef954b45ec86e4c6516c3188c
#
_entry.id   c57d3d2ef954b45ec86e4c6516c3188c
#
_cell.length_a   1.000
_cell.length_b   1.000
_cell.length_c   1.000
_cell.angle_alpha   90.00
_cell.angle_beta   90.00
_cell.angle_gamma   90.00
#
_symmetry.space_group_name_H-M   'P 1'
#
loop_
_entity.id
_entity.type
_entity.pdbx_description
1 polymer ?
#
loop_
_entity_poly.entity_id
_entity_poly.type
_entity_poly.pdbx_seq_one_letter_code
_entity_poly.pdbx_strand_id
1 'polypeptide(L)'
;MTQGYATMRRRVVDIMRQATRDGELTVLSDAVSCSEGFVHELEYEGVKDIRVVDAVQYVADEVLPIMPGLPKVASAALHPTCSSTRIDWNASLQRCAEAVADEVVVADAWGCCGFAGDRGMLHPELTKSATRREATELAEREFDLYLSANRTCELGMERATGKPWRHALSVLAERMVEYAPA
;
A
#
# COMPACT_ATOMS: atom_id res chain seq x y z
N MET A 1 2.49 -20.46 19.21
CA MET A 1 3.14 -20.39 17.88
C MET A 1 3.75 -21.73 17.55
N THR A 2 3.58 -22.21 16.31
CA THR A 2 4.19 -23.46 15.88
C THR A 2 5.71 -23.31 15.75
N GLN A 3 6.47 -24.38 15.99
CA GLN A 3 7.94 -24.38 15.85
C GLN A 3 8.39 -23.93 14.44
N GLY A 4 7.61 -24.27 13.40
CA GLY A 4 7.89 -23.85 12.03
C GLY A 4 7.86 -22.33 11.83
N TYR A 5 6.88 -21.64 12.44
CA TYR A 5 6.79 -20.18 12.34
C TYR A 5 7.99 -19.49 13.02
N ALA A 6 8.38 -19.94 14.21
CA ALA A 6 9.55 -19.39 14.90
C ALA A 6 10.86 -19.61 14.13
N THR A 7 10.97 -20.76 13.42
CA THR A 7 12.13 -21.03 12.56
C THR A 7 12.15 -20.13 11.34
N MET A 8 11.01 -19.96 10.68
CA MET A 8 10.87 -19.07 9.52
C MET A 8 11.24 -17.62 9.90
N ARG A 9 10.67 -17.12 10.99
CA ARG A 9 10.94 -15.76 11.47
C ARG A 9 12.43 -15.49 11.68
N ARG A 10 13.12 -16.35 12.44
CA ARG A 10 14.56 -16.20 12.66
C ARG A 10 15.34 -16.20 11.36
N ARG A 11 14.99 -17.08 10.43
CA ARG A 11 15.63 -17.13 9.11
C ARG A 11 15.41 -15.83 8.32
N VAL A 12 14.21 -15.22 8.37
CA VAL A 12 13.93 -13.93 7.73
C VAL A 12 14.82 -12.84 8.33
N VAL A 13 14.90 -12.77 9.66
CA VAL A 13 15.77 -11.79 10.34
C VAL A 13 17.24 -11.98 9.99
N ASP A 14 17.74 -13.23 9.97
CA ASP A 14 19.12 -13.54 9.58
C ASP A 14 19.42 -13.10 8.14
N ILE A 15 18.49 -13.35 7.21
CA ILE A 15 18.61 -12.90 5.82
C ILE A 15 18.65 -11.37 5.75
N MET A 16 17.79 -10.69 6.50
CA MET A 16 17.77 -9.24 6.54
C MET A 16 19.09 -8.68 7.09
N ARG A 17 19.62 -9.22 8.18
CA ARG A 17 20.92 -8.83 8.72
C ARG A 17 22.03 -8.94 7.67
N GLN A 18 22.08 -10.08 7.00
CA GLN A 18 23.07 -10.30 5.95
C GLN A 18 22.90 -9.33 4.78
N ALA A 19 21.66 -9.14 4.28
CA ALA A 19 21.37 -8.29 3.14
C ALA A 19 21.60 -6.80 3.44
N THR A 20 21.31 -6.37 4.67
CA THR A 20 21.48 -4.98 5.10
C THR A 20 22.87 -4.66 5.65
N ARG A 21 23.78 -5.63 5.71
CA ARG A 21 25.09 -5.48 6.37
C ARG A 21 24.91 -5.03 7.83
N ASP A 22 24.10 -5.79 8.57
CA ASP A 22 23.77 -5.49 9.97
C ASP A 22 23.17 -4.07 10.17
N GLY A 23 22.31 -3.63 9.24
CA GLY A 23 21.57 -2.38 9.35
C GLY A 23 22.21 -1.15 8.69
N GLU A 24 23.38 -1.29 8.03
CA GLU A 24 23.95 -0.19 7.21
C GLU A 24 23.04 0.21 6.05
N LEU A 25 22.31 -0.76 5.48
CA LEU A 25 21.38 -0.54 4.38
C LEU A 25 19.93 -0.64 4.87
N THR A 26 19.07 0.21 4.33
CA THR A 26 17.63 0.15 4.58
C THR A 26 16.97 -0.92 3.71
N VAL A 27 16.04 -1.68 4.28
CA VAL A 27 15.14 -2.56 3.52
C VAL A 27 14.04 -1.71 2.92
N LEU A 28 13.91 -1.71 1.59
CA LEU A 28 12.77 -1.11 0.89
C LEU A 28 11.79 -2.22 0.48
N SER A 29 10.54 -2.10 0.89
CA SER A 29 9.48 -3.06 0.59
C SER A 29 8.36 -2.38 -0.22
N ASP A 30 7.87 -3.03 -1.28
CA ASP A 30 6.83 -2.52 -2.18
C ASP A 30 5.43 -3.09 -1.91
N ALA A 31 5.27 -3.83 -0.82
CA ALA A 31 4.01 -4.42 -0.42
C ALA A 31 3.72 -4.11 1.05
N VAL A 32 2.80 -3.17 1.30
CA VAL A 32 2.51 -2.64 2.65
C VAL A 32 2.24 -3.74 3.69
N SER A 33 1.56 -4.81 3.31
CA SER A 33 1.32 -5.94 4.22
C SER A 33 2.60 -6.72 4.56
N CYS A 34 3.57 -6.79 3.63
CA CYS A 34 4.88 -7.37 3.90
C CYS A 34 5.73 -6.41 4.75
N SER A 35 5.68 -5.11 4.48
CA SER A 35 6.35 -4.08 5.28
C SER A 35 5.91 -4.16 6.75
N GLU A 36 4.59 -4.21 7.00
CA GLU A 36 4.03 -4.43 8.35
C GLU A 36 4.56 -5.73 8.97
N GLY A 37 4.55 -6.84 8.21
CA GLY A 37 5.05 -8.12 8.67
C GLY A 37 6.52 -8.07 9.06
N PHE A 38 7.38 -7.46 8.26
CA PHE A 38 8.81 -7.33 8.53
C PHE A 38 9.08 -6.50 9.79
N VAL A 39 8.39 -5.38 9.97
CA VAL A 39 8.50 -4.56 11.19
C VAL A 39 8.15 -5.40 12.41
N HIS A 40 7.03 -6.12 12.38
CA HIS A 40 6.63 -6.98 13.51
C HIS A 40 7.61 -8.11 13.80
N GLU A 41 8.18 -8.75 12.79
CA GLU A 41 9.15 -9.84 13.00
C GLU A 41 10.46 -9.32 13.62
N LEU A 42 10.93 -8.15 13.17
CA LEU A 42 12.11 -7.50 13.75
C LEU A 42 11.86 -7.07 15.20
N GLU A 43 10.71 -6.45 15.48
CA GLU A 43 10.32 -6.07 16.84
C GLU A 43 10.22 -7.28 17.78
N TYR A 44 9.63 -8.38 17.31
CA TYR A 44 9.49 -9.60 18.11
C TYR A 44 10.84 -10.23 18.45
N GLU A 45 11.82 -10.20 17.54
CA GLU A 45 13.18 -10.69 17.77
C GLU A 45 14.08 -9.64 18.48
N GLY A 46 13.54 -8.46 18.81
CA GLY A 46 14.28 -7.39 19.50
C GLY A 46 15.33 -6.70 18.63
N VAL A 47 15.21 -6.81 17.32
CA VAL A 47 16.14 -6.21 16.33
C VAL A 47 15.75 -4.76 16.08
N LYS A 48 16.64 -3.81 16.38
CA LYS A 48 16.39 -2.36 16.28
C LYS A 48 17.27 -1.63 15.28
N ASP A 49 18.29 -2.30 14.80
CA ASP A 49 19.32 -1.80 13.91
C ASP A 49 18.97 -1.91 12.43
N ILE A 50 17.96 -2.71 12.08
CA ILE A 50 17.47 -2.84 10.70
C ILE A 50 16.24 -1.93 10.49
N ARG A 51 16.38 -0.99 9.55
CA ARG A 51 15.28 -0.12 9.14
C ARG A 51 14.53 -0.72 7.96
N VAL A 52 13.21 -0.87 8.10
CA VAL A 52 12.29 -1.21 7.00
C VAL A 52 11.49 0.03 6.63
N VAL A 53 11.46 0.35 5.35
CA VAL A 53 10.68 1.47 4.79
C VAL A 53 9.79 0.93 3.69
N ASP A 54 8.53 1.31 3.69
CA ASP A 54 7.63 1.02 2.58
C ASP A 54 7.91 1.93 1.38
N ALA A 55 7.78 1.40 0.18
CA ALA A 55 8.05 2.15 -1.04
C ALA A 55 7.13 3.39 -1.17
N VAL A 56 5.88 3.31 -0.69
CA VAL A 56 4.96 4.46 -0.66
C VAL A 56 5.49 5.56 0.24
N GLN A 57 5.96 5.20 1.43
CA GLN A 57 6.58 6.15 2.36
C GLN A 57 7.87 6.75 1.77
N TYR A 58 8.74 5.91 1.23
CA TYR A 58 9.99 6.36 0.61
C TYR A 58 9.73 7.34 -0.54
N VAL A 59 8.80 7.02 -1.42
CA VAL A 59 8.46 7.91 -2.54
C VAL A 59 7.87 9.22 -2.04
N ALA A 60 6.97 9.19 -1.06
CA ALA A 60 6.36 10.38 -0.50
C ALA A 60 7.36 11.28 0.22
N ASP A 61 8.36 10.72 0.92
CA ASP A 61 9.29 11.48 1.75
C ASP A 61 10.55 11.92 1.00
N GLU A 62 11.06 11.09 0.08
CA GLU A 62 12.36 11.30 -0.55
C GLU A 62 12.25 11.68 -2.04
N VAL A 63 11.24 11.15 -2.76
CA VAL A 63 11.12 11.34 -4.21
C VAL A 63 10.23 12.53 -4.55
N LEU A 64 9.02 12.60 -4.01
CA LEU A 64 8.08 13.68 -4.34
C LEU A 64 8.65 15.09 -4.07
N PRO A 65 9.42 15.34 -2.99
CA PRO A 65 9.95 16.69 -2.72
C PRO A 65 10.96 17.20 -3.77
N ILE A 66 11.61 16.30 -4.49
CA ILE A 66 12.63 16.66 -5.51
C ILE A 66 12.10 16.52 -6.95
N MET A 67 10.85 16.05 -7.09
CA MET A 67 10.23 15.91 -8.41
C MET A 67 9.58 17.21 -8.89
N PRO A 68 9.61 17.48 -10.22
CA PRO A 68 8.75 18.48 -10.81
C PRO A 68 7.28 18.12 -10.62
N GLY A 69 6.39 19.10 -10.54
CA GLY A 69 4.95 18.85 -10.50
C GLY A 69 4.49 18.06 -11.72
N LEU A 70 3.71 17.01 -11.50
CA LEU A 70 3.14 16.17 -12.55
C LEU A 70 1.78 16.72 -13.00
N PRO A 71 1.36 16.47 -14.25
CA PRO A 71 -0.01 16.72 -14.67
C PRO A 71 -0.97 15.87 -13.84
N LYS A 72 -1.98 16.53 -13.27
CA LYS A 72 -2.97 15.88 -12.43
C LYS A 72 -4.27 15.63 -13.20
N VAL A 73 -4.98 14.58 -12.83
CA VAL A 73 -6.39 14.41 -13.18
C VAL A 73 -7.26 15.17 -12.19
N ALA A 74 -8.55 15.36 -12.50
CA ALA A 74 -9.42 16.13 -11.63
C ALA A 74 -9.69 15.41 -10.30
N SER A 75 -9.87 14.06 -10.31
CA SER A 75 -10.28 13.35 -9.10
C SER A 75 -9.72 11.92 -9.01
N ALA A 76 -9.49 11.47 -7.78
CA ALA A 76 -9.14 10.09 -7.46
C ALA A 76 -9.91 9.58 -6.24
N ALA A 77 -10.43 8.36 -6.32
CA ALA A 77 -10.84 7.59 -5.15
C ALA A 77 -9.62 6.88 -4.56
N LEU A 78 -9.43 6.96 -3.26
CA LEU A 78 -8.31 6.33 -2.55
C LEU A 78 -8.84 5.34 -1.51
N HIS A 79 -8.38 4.09 -1.61
CA HIS A 79 -8.61 3.05 -0.60
C HIS A 79 -7.32 2.83 0.21
N PRO A 80 -7.19 3.40 1.43
CA PRO A 80 -6.11 3.08 2.35
C PRO A 80 -6.14 1.60 2.73
N THR A 81 -4.98 1.00 2.96
CA THR A 81 -4.92 -0.40 3.38
C THR A 81 -4.99 -0.54 4.90
N CYS A 82 -5.45 -1.67 5.40
CA CYS A 82 -5.43 -1.92 6.84
C CYS A 82 -3.99 -1.95 7.40
N SER A 83 -3.02 -2.42 6.60
CA SER A 83 -1.60 -2.43 6.98
C SER A 83 -1.03 -1.02 7.04
N SER A 84 -1.28 -0.16 6.05
CA SER A 84 -0.81 1.24 6.08
C SER A 84 -1.39 2.02 7.27
N THR A 85 -2.62 1.70 7.67
CA THR A 85 -3.26 2.30 8.84
C THR A 85 -2.60 1.87 10.15
N ARG A 86 -2.24 0.57 10.27
CA ARG A 86 -1.61 0.04 11.49
C ARG A 86 -0.20 0.60 11.74
N ILE A 87 0.54 0.88 10.68
CA ILE A 87 1.89 1.42 10.74
C ILE A 87 1.96 2.92 10.43
N ASP A 88 0.79 3.61 10.43
CA ASP A 88 0.63 5.06 10.30
C ASP A 88 1.22 5.66 9.00
N TRP A 89 1.05 4.97 7.87
CA TRP A 89 1.56 5.43 6.56
C TRP A 89 0.48 5.96 5.61
N ASN A 90 -0.74 6.15 6.09
CA ASN A 90 -1.83 6.67 5.26
C ASN A 90 -1.55 8.08 4.72
N ALA A 91 -0.87 8.93 5.50
CA ALA A 91 -0.48 10.27 5.06
C ALA A 91 0.49 10.24 3.86
N SER A 92 1.40 9.27 3.82
CA SER A 92 2.32 9.07 2.69
C SER A 92 1.57 8.60 1.45
N LEU A 93 0.62 7.68 1.61
CA LEU A 93 -0.24 7.22 0.52
C LEU A 93 -1.11 8.35 -0.03
N GLN A 94 -1.68 9.18 0.85
CA GLN A 94 -2.44 10.37 0.48
C GLN A 94 -1.60 11.32 -0.38
N ARG A 95 -0.36 11.64 0.05
CA ARG A 95 0.55 12.50 -0.72
C ARG A 95 0.89 11.93 -2.11
N CYS A 96 1.08 10.61 -2.22
CA CYS A 96 1.30 9.96 -3.51
C CYS A 96 0.08 10.10 -4.43
N ALA A 97 -1.14 9.99 -3.90
CA ALA A 97 -2.37 10.19 -4.67
C ALA A 97 -2.55 11.67 -5.07
N GLU A 98 -2.28 12.61 -4.17
CA GLU A 98 -2.34 14.06 -4.41
C GLU A 98 -1.29 14.54 -5.43
N ALA A 99 -0.22 13.78 -5.65
CA ALA A 99 0.75 14.09 -6.69
C ALA A 99 0.19 13.86 -8.11
N VAL A 100 -0.88 13.05 -8.27
CA VAL A 100 -1.47 12.69 -9.57
C VAL A 100 -2.93 13.12 -9.74
N ALA A 101 -3.59 13.62 -8.68
CA ALA A 101 -4.97 14.10 -8.71
C ALA A 101 -5.13 15.39 -7.93
N ASP A 102 -6.03 16.29 -8.37
CA ASP A 102 -6.32 17.55 -7.68
C ASP A 102 -7.22 17.33 -6.46
N GLU A 103 -8.19 16.40 -6.57
CA GLU A 103 -9.05 15.97 -5.48
C GLU A 103 -8.80 14.50 -5.18
N VAL A 104 -8.55 14.16 -3.92
CA VAL A 104 -8.40 12.78 -3.46
C VAL A 104 -9.45 12.49 -2.41
N VAL A 105 -10.31 11.49 -2.65
CA VAL A 105 -11.43 11.14 -1.78
C VAL A 105 -11.21 9.76 -1.19
N VAL A 106 -11.21 9.69 0.14
CA VAL A 106 -11.35 8.45 0.90
C VAL A 106 -12.79 8.38 1.37
N ALA A 107 -13.48 7.28 1.11
CA ALA A 107 -14.87 7.11 1.54
C ALA A 107 -14.99 7.16 3.07
N ASP A 108 -16.04 7.78 3.60
CA ASP A 108 -16.33 7.80 5.04
C ASP A 108 -16.59 6.37 5.57
N ALA A 109 -17.19 5.53 4.72
CA ALA A 109 -17.45 4.13 5.01
C ALA A 109 -16.24 3.21 4.76
N TRP A 110 -15.03 3.78 4.59
CA TRP A 110 -13.80 3.02 4.40
C TRP A 110 -13.59 1.96 5.49
N GLY A 111 -13.02 0.83 5.08
CA GLY A 111 -12.67 -0.25 5.98
C GLY A 111 -11.72 -1.24 5.35
N CYS A 112 -11.43 -2.33 6.05
CA CYS A 112 -10.60 -3.39 5.48
C CYS A 112 -11.29 -4.03 4.28
N CYS A 113 -10.57 -4.25 3.16
CA CYS A 113 -11.09 -4.92 1.98
C CYS A 113 -11.49 -6.41 2.21
N GLY A 114 -11.17 -6.97 3.38
CA GLY A 114 -11.51 -8.34 3.75
C GLY A 114 -10.78 -9.43 2.96
N PHE A 115 -9.75 -9.07 2.19
CA PHE A 115 -9.03 -10.03 1.35
C PHE A 115 -8.14 -10.96 2.16
N ALA A 116 -7.45 -10.46 3.19
CA ALA A 116 -6.66 -11.23 4.15
C ALA A 116 -5.71 -12.26 3.48
N GLY A 117 -4.81 -11.78 2.64
CA GLY A 117 -3.89 -12.62 1.86
C GLY A 117 -4.62 -13.36 0.72
N ASP A 118 -4.59 -14.68 0.72
CA ASP A 118 -5.26 -15.55 -0.26
C ASP A 118 -6.73 -15.87 0.11
N ARG A 119 -7.12 -15.58 1.34
CA ARG A 119 -8.45 -15.92 1.85
C ARG A 119 -9.60 -15.32 1.04
N GLY A 120 -9.43 -14.09 0.55
CA GLY A 120 -10.42 -13.44 -0.31
C GLY A 120 -10.53 -14.04 -1.72
N MET A 121 -9.59 -14.90 -2.13
CA MET A 121 -9.72 -15.71 -3.34
C MET A 121 -10.59 -16.96 -3.09
N LEU A 122 -10.41 -17.58 -1.93
CA LEU A 122 -11.13 -18.78 -1.52
C LEU A 122 -12.54 -18.46 -1.02
N HIS A 123 -12.74 -17.29 -0.43
CA HIS A 123 -13.96 -16.82 0.23
C HIS A 123 -14.36 -15.43 -0.27
N PRO A 124 -14.78 -15.27 -1.54
CA PRO A 124 -15.12 -13.97 -2.12
C PRO A 124 -16.27 -13.26 -1.41
N GLU A 125 -17.14 -14.01 -0.71
CA GLU A 125 -18.23 -13.46 0.09
C GLU A 125 -17.73 -12.57 1.25
N LEU A 126 -16.55 -12.84 1.81
CA LEU A 126 -15.95 -12.04 2.87
C LEU A 126 -15.57 -10.65 2.33
N THR A 127 -14.86 -10.63 1.20
CA THR A 127 -14.48 -9.38 0.52
C THR A 127 -15.72 -8.59 0.10
N LYS A 128 -16.70 -9.24 -0.52
CA LYS A 128 -17.96 -8.60 -0.92
C LYS A 128 -18.69 -7.97 0.27
N SER A 129 -18.73 -8.64 1.40
CA SER A 129 -19.36 -8.12 2.62
C SER A 129 -18.58 -6.93 3.19
N ALA A 130 -17.25 -7.04 3.26
CA ALA A 130 -16.38 -6.03 3.84
C ALA A 130 -16.41 -4.70 3.04
N THR A 131 -16.35 -4.77 1.71
CA THR A 131 -16.24 -3.60 0.82
C THR A 131 -17.58 -2.98 0.43
N ARG A 132 -18.71 -3.62 0.77
CA ARG A 132 -20.03 -3.21 0.29
C ARG A 132 -20.39 -1.75 0.57
N ARG A 133 -20.14 -1.27 1.80
CA ARG A 133 -20.52 0.10 2.21
C ARG A 133 -19.67 1.14 1.49
N GLU A 134 -18.38 0.93 1.42
CA GLU A 134 -17.44 1.78 0.70
C GLU A 134 -17.74 1.82 -0.80
N ALA A 135 -17.99 0.66 -1.41
CA ALA A 135 -18.36 0.59 -2.83
C ALA A 135 -19.68 1.31 -3.13
N THR A 136 -20.66 1.26 -2.21
CA THR A 136 -21.93 1.99 -2.37
C THR A 136 -21.72 3.50 -2.34
N GLU A 137 -20.91 3.99 -1.41
CA GLU A 137 -20.59 5.42 -1.30
C GLU A 137 -19.81 5.92 -2.54
N LEU A 138 -18.78 5.19 -2.96
CA LEU A 138 -18.00 5.56 -4.14
C LEU A 138 -18.80 5.48 -5.46
N ALA A 139 -19.91 4.74 -5.50
CA ALA A 139 -20.77 4.66 -6.66
C ALA A 139 -21.64 5.94 -6.88
N GLU A 140 -21.67 6.87 -5.92
CA GLU A 140 -22.41 8.12 -6.05
C GLU A 140 -21.81 9.09 -7.07
N ARG A 141 -20.51 8.88 -7.43
CA ARG A 141 -19.83 9.67 -8.46
C ARG A 141 -18.74 8.86 -9.18
N GLU A 142 -18.34 9.34 -10.36
CA GLU A 142 -17.20 8.80 -11.08
C GLU A 142 -15.92 9.53 -10.68
N PHE A 143 -14.81 8.79 -10.68
CA PHE A 143 -13.47 9.31 -10.48
C PHE A 143 -12.58 8.99 -11.68
N ASP A 144 -11.61 9.85 -11.97
CA ASP A 144 -10.65 9.62 -13.05
C ASP A 144 -9.67 8.50 -12.71
N LEU A 145 -9.35 8.33 -11.42
CA LEU A 145 -8.47 7.29 -10.90
C LEU A 145 -9.07 6.59 -9.68
N TYR A 146 -8.72 5.32 -9.51
CA TYR A 146 -9.06 4.49 -8.35
C TYR A 146 -7.77 3.89 -7.82
N LEU A 147 -7.33 4.30 -6.62
CA LEU A 147 -5.99 4.07 -6.11
C LEU A 147 -5.99 3.29 -4.79
N SER A 148 -5.00 2.42 -4.63
CA SER A 148 -4.68 1.75 -3.37
C SER A 148 -3.16 1.49 -3.30
N ALA A 149 -2.69 0.80 -2.27
CA ALA A 149 -1.28 0.46 -2.08
C ALA A 149 -1.03 -1.03 -1.83
N ASN A 150 -1.98 -1.89 -2.21
CA ASN A 150 -1.80 -3.33 -2.06
C ASN A 150 -2.64 -4.08 -3.08
N ARG A 151 -2.02 -4.98 -3.85
CA ARG A 151 -2.68 -5.71 -4.93
C ARG A 151 -3.94 -6.46 -4.49
N THR A 152 -3.98 -7.02 -3.31
CA THR A 152 -5.17 -7.70 -2.81
C THR A 152 -6.31 -6.72 -2.49
N CYS A 153 -6.01 -5.52 -2.02
CA CYS A 153 -7.01 -4.47 -1.83
C CYS A 153 -7.53 -3.95 -3.16
N GLU A 154 -6.66 -3.73 -4.15
CA GLU A 154 -7.05 -3.35 -5.52
C GLU A 154 -8.05 -4.36 -6.09
N LEU A 155 -7.71 -5.67 -6.06
CA LEU A 155 -8.60 -6.74 -6.51
C LEU A 155 -9.94 -6.78 -5.75
N GLY A 156 -9.91 -6.54 -4.44
CA GLY A 156 -11.12 -6.49 -3.61
C GLY A 156 -12.04 -5.36 -4.01
N MET A 157 -11.48 -4.17 -4.17
CA MET A 157 -12.22 -2.97 -4.58
C MET A 157 -12.65 -3.03 -6.05
N GLU A 158 -11.83 -3.57 -6.95
CA GLU A 158 -12.19 -3.81 -8.35
C GLU A 158 -13.42 -4.71 -8.46
N ARG A 159 -13.47 -5.81 -7.70
CA ARG A 159 -14.63 -6.72 -7.66
C ARG A 159 -15.88 -6.04 -7.08
N ALA A 160 -15.70 -5.15 -6.10
CA ALA A 160 -16.81 -4.48 -5.42
C ALA A 160 -17.40 -3.33 -6.24
N THR A 161 -16.58 -2.56 -6.94
CA THR A 161 -16.97 -1.33 -7.63
C THR A 161 -17.09 -1.50 -9.15
N GLY A 162 -16.46 -2.55 -9.73
CA GLY A 162 -16.32 -2.70 -11.18
C GLY A 162 -15.38 -1.67 -11.81
N LYS A 163 -14.61 -0.92 -11.01
CA LYS A 163 -13.68 0.12 -11.48
C LYS A 163 -12.24 -0.40 -11.47
N PRO A 164 -11.34 0.13 -12.35
CA PRO A 164 -9.94 -0.32 -12.46
C PRO A 164 -9.10 0.25 -11.31
N TRP A 165 -9.07 -0.43 -10.19
CA TRP A 165 -8.22 -0.06 -9.05
C TRP A 165 -6.76 -0.38 -9.33
N ARG A 166 -5.87 0.56 -9.02
CA ARG A 166 -4.46 0.50 -9.35
C ARG A 166 -3.58 0.89 -8.16
N HIS A 167 -2.35 0.38 -8.15
CA HIS A 167 -1.37 0.80 -7.16
C HIS A 167 -0.98 2.27 -7.40
N ALA A 168 -1.03 3.09 -6.34
CA ALA A 168 -0.74 4.52 -6.44
C ALA A 168 0.65 4.80 -7.03
N LEU A 169 1.68 4.02 -6.65
CA LEU A 169 3.03 4.17 -7.21
C LEU A 169 3.14 3.78 -8.68
N SER A 170 2.33 2.81 -9.15
CA SER A 170 2.33 2.45 -10.57
C SER A 170 1.80 3.59 -11.44
N VAL A 171 0.71 4.23 -10.98
CA VAL A 171 0.15 5.40 -11.66
C VAL A 171 1.12 6.57 -11.62
N LEU A 172 1.74 6.83 -10.47
CA LEU A 172 2.75 7.87 -10.32
C LEU A 172 3.93 7.66 -11.28
N ALA A 173 4.45 6.42 -11.35
CA ALA A 173 5.57 6.08 -12.24
C ALA A 173 5.23 6.27 -13.72
N GLU A 174 4.03 5.89 -14.15
CA GLU A 174 3.57 6.14 -15.53
C GLU A 174 3.54 7.63 -15.85
N ARG A 175 2.98 8.44 -14.95
CA ARG A 175 2.96 9.90 -15.12
C ARG A 175 4.36 10.50 -15.19
N MET A 176 5.30 9.97 -14.40
CA MET A 176 6.71 10.39 -14.46
C MET A 176 7.34 10.11 -15.83
N VAL A 177 7.10 8.92 -16.39
CA VAL A 177 7.64 8.53 -17.71
C VAL A 177 7.02 9.37 -18.83
N GLU A 178 5.71 9.61 -18.79
CA GLU A 178 5.02 10.45 -19.78
C GLU A 178 5.51 11.90 -19.75
N TYR A 179 5.98 12.39 -18.62
CA TYR A 179 6.39 13.79 -18.40
C TYR A 179 7.90 13.99 -18.29
N ALA A 180 8.70 12.93 -18.44
CA ALA A 180 10.16 13.08 -18.46
C ALA A 180 10.56 13.96 -19.65
N PRO A 181 11.28 15.08 -19.44
CA PRO A 181 11.81 15.84 -20.55
C PRO A 181 12.78 14.96 -21.34
N ALA A 182 12.63 14.96 -22.66
CA ALA A 182 13.49 14.24 -23.59
C ALA A 182 14.96 14.70 -23.48
#